data_b6f2626f446181aa3b52cd857b93f7e6
#
_entry.id   b6f2626f446181aa3b52cd857b93f7e6
#
_cell.length_a   1.000
_cell.length_b   1.000
_cell.length_c   1.000
_cell.angle_alpha   90.00
_cell.angle_beta   90.00
_cell.angle_gamma   90.00
#
_symmetry.space_group_name_H-M   'P 1'
#
loop_
_entity.id
_entity.type
_entity.pdbx_description
1 polymer ?
#
loop_
_entity_poly.entity_id
_entity_poly.type
_entity_poly.pdbx_seq_one_letter_code
_entity_poly.pdbx_strand_id
1 'polypeptide(L)'
;MTAYLAKTLRRAGLVLAFAVSCSALFPASSFAFSSEAQQMCTGDAFRLCSSEIPNIPKITACMYKHRADLSTGCRTVMDRDLAARQSSKVAAQ
;
A
#
# COMPACT_ATOMS: atom_id res chain seq x y z
N MET A 1 -27.25 -19.01 41.63
CA MET A 1 -27.47 -19.09 40.15
C MET A 1 -27.22 -17.76 39.42
N THR A 2 -27.58 -16.63 39.97
CA THR A 2 -27.35 -15.31 39.34
C THR A 2 -25.85 -14.94 39.19
N ALA A 3 -24.98 -15.40 40.10
CA ALA A 3 -23.54 -15.13 40.01
C ALA A 3 -22.84 -15.88 38.89
N TYR A 4 -23.34 -17.03 38.48
CA TYR A 4 -22.78 -17.80 37.36
C TYR A 4 -23.10 -17.17 36.00
N LEU A 5 -24.28 -16.64 35.83
CA LEU A 5 -24.69 -15.96 34.64
C LEU A 5 -23.88 -14.65 34.39
N ALA A 6 -23.60 -13.92 35.46
CA ALA A 6 -22.79 -12.71 35.39
C ALA A 6 -21.33 -13.01 35.04
N LYS A 7 -20.78 -14.12 35.53
CA LYS A 7 -19.40 -14.55 35.17
C LYS A 7 -19.28 -15.01 33.74
N THR A 8 -20.27 -15.71 33.23
CA THR A 8 -20.27 -16.15 31.82
C THR A 8 -20.43 -14.98 30.86
N LEU A 9 -21.26 -14.02 31.20
CA LEU A 9 -21.43 -12.80 30.38
C LEU A 9 -20.16 -11.93 30.35
N ARG A 10 -19.43 -11.83 31.47
CA ARG A 10 -18.14 -11.11 31.48
C ARG A 10 -17.07 -11.79 30.66
N ARG A 11 -17.04 -13.12 30.66
CA ARG A 11 -16.07 -13.88 29.84
C ARG A 11 -16.40 -13.80 28.34
N ALA A 12 -17.67 -13.84 27.99
CA ALA A 12 -18.09 -13.67 26.59
C ALA A 12 -17.80 -12.25 26.07
N GLY A 13 -17.95 -11.23 26.91
CA GLY A 13 -17.61 -9.86 26.55
C GLY A 13 -16.11 -9.62 26.34
N LEU A 14 -15.27 -10.27 27.14
CA LEU A 14 -13.81 -10.19 27.00
C LEU A 14 -13.30 -10.85 25.71
N VAL A 15 -13.90 -11.96 25.32
CA VAL A 15 -13.51 -12.66 24.08
C VAL A 15 -13.91 -11.86 22.84
N LEU A 16 -15.07 -11.22 22.88
CA LEU A 16 -15.52 -10.35 21.79
C LEU A 16 -14.66 -9.09 21.63
N ALA A 17 -14.19 -8.51 22.76
CA ALA A 17 -13.29 -7.36 22.73
C ALA A 17 -11.91 -7.69 22.13
N PHE A 18 -11.41 -8.91 22.31
CA PHE A 18 -10.15 -9.36 21.73
C PHE A 18 -10.22 -9.58 20.21
N ALA A 19 -11.37 -10.01 19.71
CA ALA A 19 -11.56 -10.25 18.26
C ALA A 19 -11.54 -8.95 17.46
N VAL A 20 -11.99 -7.83 18.04
CA VAL A 20 -12.03 -6.53 17.37
C VAL A 20 -10.65 -5.87 17.31
N SER A 21 -9.78 -6.14 18.28
CA SER A 21 -8.44 -5.53 18.30
C SER A 21 -7.45 -6.16 17.32
N CYS A 22 -7.71 -7.35 16.78
CA CYS A 22 -6.85 -7.97 15.78
C CYS A 22 -7.05 -7.41 14.37
N SER A 23 -8.17 -6.76 14.09
CA SER A 23 -8.45 -6.21 12.77
C SER A 23 -7.70 -4.90 12.48
N ALA A 24 -7.11 -4.26 13.47
CA ALA A 24 -6.44 -2.97 13.33
C ALA A 24 -4.93 -3.10 13.06
N LEU A 25 -4.41 -4.32 12.96
CA LEU A 25 -2.96 -4.57 12.88
C LEU A 25 -2.43 -4.80 11.47
N PHE A 26 -3.28 -4.67 10.44
CA PHE A 26 -2.81 -4.69 9.07
C PHE A 26 -2.56 -3.25 8.61
N PRO A 27 -1.31 -2.80 8.55
CA PRO A 27 -1.04 -1.52 7.91
C PRO A 27 -1.49 -1.66 6.47
N ALA A 28 -2.37 -0.78 6.04
CA ALA A 28 -2.61 -0.59 4.63
C ALA A 28 -1.24 -0.35 4.00
N SER A 29 -0.78 -1.28 3.19
CA SER A 29 0.49 -1.15 2.52
C SER A 29 0.40 0.07 1.61
N SER A 30 0.92 1.18 2.09
CA SER A 30 0.97 2.44 1.36
C SER A 30 2.16 2.49 0.42
N PHE A 31 2.56 1.35 -0.15
CA PHE A 31 3.69 1.35 -1.02
C PHE A 31 3.39 1.87 -2.40
N ALA A 32 4.39 2.48 -2.88
CA ALA A 32 4.47 3.32 -4.01
C ALA A 32 4.04 2.68 -5.32
N PHE A 33 4.05 1.36 -5.44
CA PHE A 33 3.70 0.68 -6.67
C PHE A 33 2.49 -0.22 -6.49
N SER A 34 1.46 0.01 -7.29
CA SER A 34 0.42 -0.99 -7.50
C SER A 34 1.02 -2.27 -8.13
N SER A 35 0.34 -3.39 -7.97
CA SER A 35 0.76 -4.65 -8.63
C SER A 35 0.80 -4.49 -10.15
N GLU A 36 -0.10 -3.71 -10.71
CA GLU A 36 -0.10 -3.39 -12.14
C GLU A 36 1.13 -2.59 -12.55
N ALA A 37 1.54 -1.59 -11.75
CA ALA A 37 2.75 -0.83 -11.99
C ALA A 37 3.99 -1.72 -11.96
N GLN A 38 4.06 -2.68 -11.04
CA GLN A 38 5.14 -3.64 -11.01
C GLN A 38 5.22 -4.45 -12.29
N GLN A 39 4.11 -4.97 -12.78
CA GLN A 39 4.07 -5.75 -14.02
C GLN A 39 4.46 -4.93 -15.23
N MET A 40 3.96 -3.71 -15.34
CA MET A 40 4.21 -2.85 -16.50
C MET A 40 5.58 -2.19 -16.50
N CYS A 41 6.15 -1.95 -15.30
CA CYS A 41 7.34 -1.13 -15.15
C CYS A 41 8.62 -1.90 -14.84
N THR A 42 8.56 -3.20 -14.53
CA THR A 42 9.75 -3.97 -14.14
C THR A 42 10.83 -3.91 -15.23
N GLY A 43 10.48 -4.11 -16.48
CA GLY A 43 11.42 -4.05 -17.60
C GLY A 43 12.07 -2.67 -17.73
N ASP A 44 11.30 -1.61 -17.61
CA ASP A 44 11.80 -0.24 -17.66
C ASP A 44 12.71 0.09 -16.48
N ALA A 45 12.39 -0.40 -15.29
CA ALA A 45 13.22 -0.22 -14.12
C ALA A 45 14.61 -0.86 -14.30
N PHE A 46 14.66 -2.06 -14.84
CA PHE A 46 15.93 -2.71 -15.15
C PHE A 46 16.70 -2.01 -16.28
N ARG A 47 16.00 -1.52 -17.26
CA ARG A 47 16.63 -0.85 -18.42
C ARG A 47 17.16 0.54 -18.08
N LEU A 48 16.41 1.33 -17.33
CA LEU A 48 16.70 2.75 -17.09
C LEU A 48 17.28 3.03 -15.70
N CYS A 49 16.91 2.23 -14.70
CA CYS A 49 17.14 2.53 -13.29
C CYS A 49 17.81 1.36 -12.55
N SER A 50 18.53 0.51 -13.22
CA SER A 50 19.17 -0.68 -12.62
C SER A 50 20.15 -0.33 -11.49
N SER A 51 20.82 0.81 -11.57
CA SER A 51 21.77 1.27 -10.53
C SER A 51 21.09 1.57 -9.19
N GLU A 52 19.78 1.79 -9.19
CA GLU A 52 19.01 2.11 -7.98
C GLU A 52 18.39 0.87 -7.33
N ILE A 53 18.41 -0.27 -7.99
CA ILE A 53 17.86 -1.52 -7.44
C ILE A 53 18.73 -2.00 -6.26
N PRO A 54 18.11 -2.39 -5.12
CA PRO A 54 16.68 -2.63 -4.86
C PRO A 54 15.95 -1.49 -4.13
N ASN A 55 16.43 -0.27 -4.18
CA ASN A 55 15.86 0.85 -3.42
C ASN A 55 14.61 1.39 -4.13
N ILE A 56 13.41 0.96 -3.69
CA ILE A 56 12.14 1.32 -4.33
C ILE A 56 11.91 2.83 -4.46
N PRO A 57 12.10 3.66 -3.41
CA PRO A 57 11.95 5.10 -3.56
C PRO A 57 12.88 5.72 -4.61
N LYS A 58 14.11 5.25 -4.68
CA LYS A 58 15.08 5.73 -5.67
C LYS A 58 14.76 5.27 -7.08
N ILE A 59 14.29 4.03 -7.23
CA ILE A 59 13.81 3.51 -8.53
C ILE A 59 12.65 4.38 -9.01
N THR A 60 11.70 4.66 -8.15
CA THR A 60 10.53 5.49 -8.48
C THR A 60 10.96 6.88 -8.96
N ALA A 61 11.83 7.55 -8.22
CA ALA A 61 12.35 8.86 -8.59
C ALA A 61 13.11 8.83 -9.92
N CYS A 62 13.92 7.80 -10.14
CA CYS A 62 14.64 7.59 -11.40
C CYS A 62 13.67 7.43 -12.57
N MET A 63 12.63 6.64 -12.41
CA MET A 63 11.64 6.41 -13.45
C MET A 63 10.84 7.68 -13.80
N TYR A 64 10.48 8.49 -12.82
CA TYR A 64 9.85 9.79 -13.07
C TYR A 64 10.80 10.73 -13.82
N LYS A 65 12.08 10.71 -13.47
CA LYS A 65 13.10 11.49 -14.19
C LYS A 65 13.24 11.06 -15.64
N HIS A 66 13.09 9.77 -15.92
CA HIS A 66 13.15 9.19 -17.26
C HIS A 66 11.77 8.91 -17.87
N ARG A 67 10.77 9.64 -17.45
CA ARG A 67 9.39 9.41 -17.85
C ARG A 67 9.19 9.33 -19.37
N ALA A 68 9.89 10.16 -20.12
CA ALA A 68 9.81 10.18 -21.58
C ALA A 68 10.32 8.88 -22.23
N ASP A 69 11.18 8.16 -21.55
CA ASP A 69 11.80 6.92 -22.04
C ASP A 69 11.07 5.66 -21.58
N LEU A 70 10.03 5.81 -20.75
CA LEU A 70 9.22 4.69 -20.29
C LEU A 70 8.39 4.11 -21.42
N SER A 71 8.12 2.80 -21.35
CA SER A 71 7.11 2.18 -22.20
C SER A 71 5.74 2.83 -21.95
N THR A 72 4.86 2.81 -22.93
CA THR A 72 3.54 3.45 -22.85
C THR A 72 2.73 2.89 -21.66
N GLY A 73 2.74 1.57 -21.47
CA GLY A 73 2.03 0.93 -20.36
C GLY A 73 2.55 1.38 -19.00
N CYS A 74 3.85 1.41 -18.81
CA CYS A 74 4.48 1.88 -17.58
C CYS A 74 4.18 3.35 -17.30
N ARG A 75 4.32 4.20 -18.31
CA ARG A 75 4.04 5.63 -18.19
C ARG A 75 2.60 5.90 -17.76
N THR A 76 1.65 5.22 -18.38
CA THR A 76 0.22 5.36 -18.07
C THR A 76 -0.08 4.97 -16.63
N VAL A 77 0.44 3.85 -16.17
CA VAL A 77 0.22 3.37 -14.80
C VAL A 77 0.86 4.30 -13.79
N MET A 78 2.07 4.75 -14.02
CA MET A 78 2.77 5.67 -13.11
C MET A 78 2.06 7.01 -13.01
N ASP A 79 1.59 7.55 -14.11
CA ASP A 79 0.84 8.81 -14.12
C ASP A 79 -0.49 8.67 -13.35
N ARG A 80 -1.18 7.57 -13.52
CA ARG A 80 -2.43 7.27 -12.79
C ARG A 80 -2.17 7.14 -11.29
N ASP A 81 -1.13 6.41 -10.90
CA ASP A 81 -0.80 6.20 -9.50
C ASP A 81 -0.37 7.50 -8.83
N LEU A 82 0.36 8.35 -9.54
CA LEU A 82 0.73 9.69 -9.05
C LEU A 82 -0.51 10.57 -8.82
N ALA A 83 -1.44 10.59 -9.77
CA ALA A 83 -2.68 11.33 -9.65
C ALA A 83 -3.52 10.86 -8.47
N ALA A 84 -3.61 9.55 -8.25
CA ALA A 84 -4.33 8.97 -7.12
C ALA A 84 -3.74 9.40 -5.77
N ARG A 85 -2.43 9.49 -5.67
CA ARG A 85 -1.75 9.96 -4.45
C ARG A 85 -1.98 11.43 -4.19
N GLN A 86 -1.95 12.25 -5.20
CA GLN A 86 -2.23 13.68 -5.07
C GLN A 86 -3.65 13.92 -4.60
N SER A 87 -4.62 13.18 -5.13
CA SER A 87 -6.02 13.23 -4.69
C SER A 87 -6.17 12.81 -3.22
N SER A 88 -5.49 11.76 -2.79
CA SER A 88 -5.50 11.31 -1.40
C SER A 88 -4.90 12.35 -0.44
N LYS A 89 -3.83 13.02 -0.84
CA LYS A 89 -3.23 14.11 -0.05
C LYS A 89 -4.18 15.29 0.12
N VAL A 90 -4.86 15.68 -0.94
CA VAL A 90 -5.83 16.79 -0.90
C VAL A 90 -7.02 16.42 -0.01
N ALA A 91 -7.52 15.19 -0.10
CA ALA A 91 -8.63 14.72 0.73
C ALA A 91 -8.27 14.63 2.22
N ALA A 92 -7.00 14.43 2.57
CA ALA A 92 -6.52 14.34 3.94
C ALA A 92 -6.30 15.72 4.60
N GLN A 93 -6.33 16.78 3.84
CA GLN A 93 -6.24 18.17 4.33
C GLN A 93 -7.63 18.72 4.62
#